data_9d12eb29d51f9c06192a0ac1d4b221a1
#
_entry.id   9d12eb29d51f9c06192a0ac1d4b221a1
#
_cell.length_a   1.000
_cell.length_b   1.000
_cell.length_c   1.000
_cell.angle_alpha   90.00
_cell.angle_beta   90.00
_cell.angle_gamma   90.00
#
_symmetry.space_group_name_H-M   'P 1'
#
loop_
_entity.id
_entity.type
_entity.pdbx_description
1 polymer ?
#
loop_
_entity_poly.entity_id
_entity_poly.type
_entity_poly.pdbx_seq_one_letter_code
_entity_poly.pdbx_strand_id
1 'polypeptide(L)'
;GCIEDNNVQSLNSTYSKLELLELRAQKAPLDSINSVRDRLKGAKEDLIWLGADSNVVFVKSDALVIEELSKASRYLKDAPSRFIGVFNEITRCKSQISGLIGLIKSGAEIDALGDSIDNTYIKHNTVIEIEAVIKLEKVLTETLKLSRLGLESDSASWADIDSLLLVKRGQWAQGVANVGEEL
;
A
#
# COMPACT_ATOMS: atom_id res chain seq x y z
N GLY A 1 19.25 -25.46 26.25
CA GLY A 1 20.68 -25.41 25.95
C GLY A 1 21.05 -24.23 25.06
N CYS A 2 22.29 -24.18 24.55
CA CYS A 2 22.80 -23.08 23.72
C CYS A 2 22.00 -22.86 22.43
N ILE A 3 21.45 -23.90 21.81
CA ILE A 3 20.65 -23.83 20.59
C ILE A 3 19.31 -23.11 20.85
N GLU A 4 18.66 -23.43 21.96
CA GLU A 4 17.40 -22.79 22.35
C GLU A 4 17.60 -21.31 22.66
N ASP A 5 18.68 -20.98 23.41
CA ASP A 5 19.02 -19.59 23.76
C ASP A 5 19.31 -18.76 22.51
N ASN A 6 20.04 -19.33 21.53
CA ASN A 6 20.34 -18.66 20.26
C ASN A 6 19.08 -18.42 19.43
N ASN A 7 18.15 -19.38 19.40
CA ASN A 7 16.87 -19.19 18.68
C ASN A 7 15.99 -18.15 19.36
N VAL A 8 15.89 -18.18 20.71
CA VAL A 8 15.17 -17.16 21.47
C VAL A 8 15.76 -15.77 21.24
N GLN A 9 17.08 -15.65 21.23
CA GLN A 9 17.76 -14.39 20.97
C GLN A 9 17.45 -13.87 19.56
N SER A 10 17.52 -14.74 18.54
CA SER A 10 17.19 -14.39 17.15
C SER A 10 15.73 -13.97 17.01
N LEU A 11 14.81 -14.65 17.68
CA LEU A 11 13.39 -14.31 17.67
C LEU A 11 13.11 -12.98 18.36
N ASN A 12 13.76 -12.71 19.49
CA ASN A 12 13.66 -11.42 20.18
C ASN A 12 14.18 -10.27 19.31
N SER A 13 15.31 -10.46 18.63
CA SER A 13 15.86 -9.46 17.70
C SER A 13 14.91 -9.22 16.53
N THR A 14 14.31 -10.28 16.00
CA THR A 14 13.34 -10.19 14.91
C THR A 14 12.06 -9.48 15.37
N TYR A 15 11.60 -9.73 16.58
CA TYR A 15 10.46 -9.03 17.18
C TYR A 15 10.72 -7.52 17.31
N SER A 16 11.92 -7.15 17.79
CA SER A 16 12.31 -5.74 17.90
C SER A 16 12.36 -5.06 16.53
N LYS A 17 12.86 -5.75 15.51
CA LYS A 17 12.81 -5.27 14.12
C LYS A 17 11.37 -5.06 13.65
N LEU A 18 10.48 -5.99 13.98
CA LEU A 18 9.07 -5.91 13.64
C LEU A 18 8.39 -4.68 14.28
N GLU A 19 8.72 -4.35 15.51
CA GLU A 19 8.26 -3.12 16.17
C GLU A 19 8.72 -1.86 15.44
N LEU A 20 9.97 -1.83 14.95
CA LEU A 20 10.48 -0.73 14.14
C LEU A 20 9.75 -0.62 12.80
N LEU A 21 9.45 -1.73 12.14
CA LEU A 21 8.67 -1.75 10.90
C LEU A 21 7.25 -1.22 11.13
N GLU A 22 6.63 -1.60 12.25
CA GLU A 22 5.32 -1.08 12.64
C GLU A 22 5.33 0.45 12.80
N LEU A 23 6.34 0.99 13.47
CA LEU A 23 6.49 2.44 13.61
C LEU A 23 6.66 3.13 12.26
N ARG A 24 7.45 2.56 11.36
CA ARG A 24 7.59 3.10 9.99
C ARG A 24 6.26 3.11 9.24
N ALA A 25 5.50 2.04 9.33
CA ALA A 25 4.19 1.94 8.69
C ALA A 25 3.20 2.94 9.29
N GLN A 26 3.19 3.11 10.62
CA GLN A 26 2.31 4.06 11.32
C GLN A 26 2.63 5.52 11.01
N LYS A 27 3.88 5.84 10.68
CA LYS A 27 4.30 7.19 10.29
C LYS A 27 3.94 7.56 8.86
N ALA A 28 3.51 6.61 8.05
CA ALA A 28 3.08 6.89 6.69
C ALA A 28 1.86 7.83 6.69
N PRO A 29 1.80 8.81 5.77
CA PRO A 29 0.68 9.75 5.69
C PRO A 29 -0.55 9.09 5.04
N LEU A 30 -1.17 8.12 5.72
CA LEU A 30 -2.25 7.29 5.18
C LEU A 30 -3.46 8.09 4.74
N ASP A 31 -3.86 9.11 5.52
CA ASP A 31 -4.99 9.96 5.17
C ASP A 31 -4.74 10.74 3.88
N SER A 32 -3.53 11.29 3.73
CA SER A 32 -3.12 11.98 2.49
C SER A 32 -3.06 11.03 1.30
N ILE A 33 -2.51 9.84 1.48
CA ILE A 33 -2.42 8.80 0.44
C ILE A 33 -3.83 8.44 -0.04
N ASN A 34 -4.74 8.16 0.88
CA ASN A 34 -6.12 7.78 0.57
C ASN A 34 -6.88 8.92 -0.11
N SER A 35 -6.74 10.13 0.41
CA SER A 35 -7.41 11.33 -0.11
C SER A 35 -6.95 11.65 -1.53
N VAL A 36 -5.64 11.64 -1.78
CA VAL A 36 -5.08 11.87 -3.12
C VAL A 36 -5.48 10.76 -4.09
N ARG A 37 -5.40 9.49 -3.66
CA ARG A 37 -5.83 8.35 -4.46
C ARG A 37 -7.29 8.49 -4.91
N ASP A 38 -8.18 8.84 -4.01
CA ASP A 38 -9.61 8.99 -4.30
C ASP A 38 -9.85 10.16 -5.25
N ARG A 39 -9.15 11.28 -5.05
CA ARG A 39 -9.24 12.44 -5.95
C ARG A 39 -8.77 12.11 -7.37
N LEU A 40 -7.65 11.40 -7.50
CA LEU A 40 -7.12 10.96 -8.81
C LEU A 40 -8.07 9.98 -9.49
N LYS A 41 -8.67 9.08 -8.73
CA LYS A 41 -9.68 8.14 -9.25
C LYS A 41 -10.90 8.89 -9.77
N GLY A 42 -11.41 9.86 -9.01
CA GLY A 42 -12.52 10.71 -9.42
C GLY A 42 -12.19 11.51 -10.68
N ALA A 43 -10.99 12.07 -10.77
CA ALA A 43 -10.53 12.80 -11.95
C ALA A 43 -10.48 11.90 -13.20
N LYS A 44 -10.00 10.67 -13.08
CA LYS A 44 -9.99 9.69 -14.18
C LYS A 44 -11.40 9.34 -14.64
N GLU A 45 -12.30 9.08 -13.70
CA GLU A 45 -13.72 8.76 -13.99
C GLU A 45 -14.41 9.94 -14.69
N ASP A 46 -14.18 11.16 -14.23
CA ASP A 46 -14.72 12.37 -14.84
C ASP A 46 -14.19 12.57 -16.28
N LEU A 47 -12.91 12.37 -16.52
CA LEU A 47 -12.33 12.48 -17.86
C LEU A 47 -12.88 11.43 -18.83
N ILE A 48 -13.10 10.22 -18.37
CA ILE A 48 -13.73 9.15 -19.18
C ILE A 48 -15.16 9.55 -19.53
N TRP A 49 -15.92 10.03 -18.54
CA TRP A 49 -17.30 10.47 -18.75
C TRP A 49 -17.39 11.67 -19.71
N LEU A 50 -16.54 12.68 -19.52
CA LEU A 50 -16.46 13.85 -20.39
C LEU A 50 -16.03 13.47 -21.81
N GLY A 51 -15.10 12.54 -21.96
CA GLY A 51 -14.60 12.09 -23.26
C GLY A 51 -15.66 11.34 -24.10
N ALA A 52 -16.74 10.89 -23.51
CA ALA A 52 -17.86 10.27 -24.21
C ALA A 52 -18.79 11.31 -24.89
N ASP A 53 -18.70 12.58 -24.50
CA ASP A 53 -19.53 13.66 -25.04
C ASP A 53 -18.87 14.26 -26.31
N SER A 54 -19.65 14.39 -27.39
CA SER A 54 -19.17 14.92 -28.68
C SER A 54 -18.78 16.39 -28.66
N ASN A 55 -19.26 17.16 -27.69
CA ASN A 55 -18.92 18.57 -27.52
C ASN A 55 -17.60 18.79 -26.76
N VAL A 56 -17.09 17.74 -26.12
CA VAL A 56 -15.81 17.78 -25.41
C VAL A 56 -14.70 17.37 -26.34
N VAL A 57 -13.78 18.30 -26.60
CA VAL A 57 -12.68 18.11 -27.55
C VAL A 57 -11.38 17.90 -26.80
N PHE A 58 -10.71 16.80 -27.05
CA PHE A 58 -9.37 16.53 -26.56
C PHE A 58 -8.35 16.83 -27.65
N VAL A 59 -7.29 17.52 -27.28
CA VAL A 59 -6.19 17.86 -28.16
C VAL A 59 -4.91 17.13 -27.75
N LYS A 60 -3.92 17.09 -28.62
CA LYS A 60 -2.68 16.34 -28.40
C LYS A 60 -1.97 16.71 -27.08
N SER A 61 -1.95 18.00 -26.74
CA SER A 61 -1.34 18.46 -25.48
C SER A 61 -2.04 17.95 -24.23
N ASP A 62 -3.33 17.62 -24.29
CA ASP A 62 -4.07 17.05 -23.19
C ASP A 62 -3.56 15.66 -22.80
N ALA A 63 -3.01 14.93 -23.77
CA ALA A 63 -2.48 13.58 -23.54
C ALA A 63 -1.35 13.57 -22.52
N LEU A 64 -0.51 14.59 -22.46
CA LEU A 64 0.56 14.70 -21.47
C LEU A 64 0.03 14.84 -20.06
N VAL A 65 -1.03 15.62 -19.88
CA VAL A 65 -1.69 15.81 -18.57
C VAL A 65 -2.37 14.52 -18.14
N ILE A 66 -3.07 13.85 -19.06
CA ILE A 66 -3.74 12.57 -18.80
C ILE A 66 -2.71 11.49 -18.43
N GLU A 67 -1.55 11.48 -19.07
CA GLU A 67 -0.46 10.56 -18.75
C GLU A 67 0.08 10.79 -17.35
N GLU A 68 0.28 12.04 -16.93
CA GLU A 68 0.70 12.38 -15.56
C GLU A 68 -0.33 11.95 -14.52
N LEU A 69 -1.62 12.13 -14.80
CA LEU A 69 -2.71 11.62 -13.96
C LEU A 69 -2.65 10.10 -13.82
N SER A 70 -2.48 9.41 -14.93
CA SER A 70 -2.39 7.94 -14.95
C SER A 70 -1.18 7.42 -14.18
N LYS A 71 -0.04 8.11 -14.28
CA LYS A 71 1.20 7.81 -13.57
C LYS A 71 1.03 7.93 -12.05
N ALA A 72 0.52 9.05 -11.57
CA ALA A 72 0.25 9.27 -10.15
C ALA A 72 -0.75 8.23 -9.61
N SER A 73 -1.80 7.96 -10.37
CA SER A 73 -2.81 6.96 -10.03
C SER A 73 -2.22 5.55 -9.89
N ARG A 74 -1.34 5.15 -10.79
CA ARG A 74 -0.68 3.83 -10.72
C ARG A 74 0.17 3.67 -9.47
N TYR A 75 0.89 4.71 -9.05
CA TYR A 75 1.69 4.66 -7.83
C TYR A 75 0.86 4.47 -6.56
N LEU A 76 -0.34 5.05 -6.50
CA LEU A 76 -1.18 5.07 -5.30
C LEU A 76 -2.29 4.02 -5.30
N LYS A 77 -2.56 3.42 -6.44
CA LYS A 77 -3.71 2.52 -6.64
C LYS A 77 -3.83 1.44 -5.57
N ASP A 78 -2.75 0.74 -5.29
CA ASP A 78 -2.74 -0.41 -4.40
C ASP A 78 -2.27 -0.07 -2.97
N ALA A 79 -1.92 1.18 -2.70
CA ALA A 79 -1.38 1.59 -1.40
C ALA A 79 -2.29 1.24 -0.22
N PRO A 80 -3.61 1.52 -0.23
CA PRO A 80 -4.47 1.19 0.89
C PRO A 80 -4.48 -0.30 1.22
N SER A 81 -4.63 -1.16 0.23
CA SER A 81 -4.65 -2.62 0.43
C SER A 81 -3.29 -3.15 0.88
N ARG A 82 -2.19 -2.59 0.36
CA ARG A 82 -0.83 -2.97 0.77
C ARG A 82 -0.56 -2.60 2.22
N PHE A 83 -0.97 -1.42 2.68
CA PHE A 83 -0.82 -1.02 4.09
C PHE A 83 -1.64 -1.91 5.01
N ILE A 84 -2.88 -2.24 4.65
CA ILE A 84 -3.71 -3.19 5.40
C ILE A 84 -2.98 -4.54 5.50
N GLY A 85 -2.45 -5.04 4.40
CA GLY A 85 -1.68 -6.28 4.36
C GLY A 85 -0.44 -6.24 5.25
N VAL A 86 0.28 -5.13 5.25
CA VAL A 86 1.46 -4.91 6.11
C VAL A 86 1.07 -4.94 7.58
N PHE A 87 0.04 -4.20 8.01
CA PHE A 87 -0.42 -4.20 9.40
C PHE A 87 -0.92 -5.58 9.85
N ASN A 88 -1.65 -6.29 9.01
CA ASN A 88 -2.11 -7.64 9.30
C ASN A 88 -0.93 -8.61 9.45
N GLU A 89 0.07 -8.52 8.58
CA GLU A 89 1.26 -9.37 8.64
C GLU A 89 2.13 -9.05 9.86
N ILE A 90 2.24 -7.79 10.27
CA ILE A 90 2.90 -7.39 11.51
C ILE A 90 2.24 -8.09 12.71
N THR A 91 0.93 -8.02 12.79
CA THR A 91 0.15 -8.65 13.87
C THR A 91 0.36 -10.17 13.88
N ARG A 92 0.31 -10.80 12.71
CA ARG A 92 0.54 -12.24 12.56
C ARG A 92 1.94 -12.62 13.02
N CYS A 93 2.97 -11.93 12.55
CA CYS A 93 4.36 -12.21 12.91
C CYS A 93 4.61 -12.03 14.40
N LYS A 94 4.08 -10.96 15.00
CA LYS A 94 4.19 -10.73 16.45
C LYS A 94 3.61 -11.89 17.26
N SER A 95 2.43 -12.34 16.88
CA SER A 95 1.75 -13.47 17.53
C SER A 95 2.54 -14.77 17.38
N GLN A 96 3.00 -15.08 16.17
CA GLN A 96 3.76 -16.30 15.91
C GLN A 96 5.11 -16.30 16.63
N ILE A 97 5.85 -15.21 16.60
CA ILE A 97 7.14 -15.10 17.28
C ILE A 97 6.96 -15.22 18.79
N SER A 98 6.00 -14.51 19.38
CA SER A 98 5.70 -14.60 20.81
C SER A 98 5.30 -16.02 21.21
N GLY A 99 4.45 -16.67 20.41
CA GLY A 99 4.03 -18.05 20.65
C GLY A 99 5.21 -19.03 20.59
N LEU A 100 6.09 -18.90 19.61
CA LEU A 100 7.26 -19.75 19.46
C LEU A 100 8.27 -19.57 20.62
N ILE A 101 8.51 -18.33 21.02
CA ILE A 101 9.34 -18.04 22.21
C ILE A 101 8.74 -18.69 23.46
N GLY A 102 7.42 -18.58 23.64
CA GLY A 102 6.71 -19.21 24.74
C GLY A 102 6.85 -20.73 24.77
N LEU A 103 6.72 -21.38 23.61
CA LEU A 103 6.92 -22.84 23.48
C LEU A 103 8.34 -23.25 23.84
N ILE A 104 9.34 -22.53 23.37
CA ILE A 104 10.74 -22.80 23.65
C ILE A 104 11.04 -22.67 25.15
N LYS A 105 10.60 -21.54 25.76
CA LYS A 105 10.85 -21.25 27.16
C LYS A 105 10.10 -22.19 28.13
N SER A 106 8.92 -22.66 27.74
CA SER A 106 8.13 -23.59 28.55
C SER A 106 8.67 -25.02 28.55
N GLY A 107 9.59 -25.34 27.59
CA GLY A 107 10.08 -26.69 27.39
C GLY A 107 9.00 -27.67 26.90
N ALA A 108 7.95 -27.15 26.25
CA ALA A 108 6.88 -27.98 25.71
C ALA A 108 7.47 -29.00 24.70
N GLU A 109 6.98 -30.26 24.79
CA GLU A 109 7.46 -31.35 23.94
C GLU A 109 6.60 -31.59 22.71
N ILE A 110 5.36 -31.12 22.75
CA ILE A 110 4.35 -31.30 21.69
C ILE A 110 3.62 -29.96 21.49
N ASP A 111 3.38 -29.60 20.24
CA ASP A 111 2.59 -28.40 19.89
C ASP A 111 1.07 -28.68 19.91
N ALA A 112 0.29 -27.66 19.60
CA ALA A 112 -1.18 -27.76 19.56
C ALA A 112 -1.71 -28.74 18.51
N LEU A 113 -0.93 -29.06 17.49
CA LEU A 113 -1.28 -30.00 16.44
C LEU A 113 -0.79 -31.43 16.72
N GLY A 114 -0.07 -31.65 17.83
CA GLY A 114 0.49 -32.92 18.22
C GLY A 114 1.89 -33.18 17.67
N ASP A 115 2.52 -32.23 17.00
CA ASP A 115 3.87 -32.37 16.48
C ASP A 115 4.93 -32.22 17.58
N SER A 116 6.01 -33.01 17.47
CA SER A 116 7.12 -32.95 18.43
C SER A 116 7.89 -31.64 18.31
N ILE A 117 8.12 -30.98 19.45
CA ILE A 117 8.94 -29.77 19.54
C ILE A 117 10.37 -30.17 19.88
N ASP A 118 11.15 -30.49 18.85
CA ASP A 118 12.57 -30.78 18.93
C ASP A 118 13.42 -29.65 18.36
N ASN A 119 14.73 -29.81 18.34
CA ASN A 119 15.65 -28.79 17.79
C ASN A 119 15.39 -28.49 16.31
N THR A 120 14.99 -29.50 15.53
CA THR A 120 14.66 -29.33 14.11
C THR A 120 13.39 -28.48 13.97
N TYR A 121 12.38 -28.75 14.76
CA TYR A 121 11.13 -27.96 14.80
C TYR A 121 11.43 -26.48 15.13
N ILE A 122 12.18 -26.26 16.23
CA ILE A 122 12.51 -24.91 16.70
C ILE A 122 13.29 -24.15 15.63
N LYS A 123 14.34 -24.76 15.07
CA LYS A 123 15.16 -24.14 14.03
C LYS A 123 14.36 -23.82 12.77
N HIS A 124 13.56 -24.75 12.30
CA HIS A 124 12.72 -24.60 11.12
C HIS A 124 11.72 -23.45 11.28
N ASN A 125 10.96 -23.42 12.38
CA ASN A 125 9.98 -22.37 12.62
C ASN A 125 10.64 -21.01 12.88
N THR A 126 11.80 -20.97 13.52
CA THR A 126 12.58 -19.73 13.71
C THR A 126 12.97 -19.13 12.36
N VAL A 127 13.50 -19.95 11.45
CA VAL A 127 13.88 -19.50 10.10
C VAL A 127 12.67 -18.97 9.34
N ILE A 128 11.54 -19.67 9.38
CA ILE A 128 10.30 -19.23 8.72
C ILE A 128 9.89 -17.84 9.19
N GLU A 129 9.90 -17.58 10.49
CA GLU A 129 9.49 -16.28 11.03
C GLU A 129 10.49 -15.16 10.70
N ILE A 130 11.78 -15.45 10.72
CA ILE A 130 12.81 -14.49 10.31
C ILE A 130 12.64 -14.13 8.83
N GLU A 131 12.44 -15.12 7.97
CA GLU A 131 12.22 -14.90 6.53
C GLU A 131 10.93 -14.11 6.26
N ALA A 132 9.86 -14.38 7.02
CA ALA A 132 8.62 -13.65 6.91
C ALA A 132 8.80 -12.15 7.21
N VAL A 133 9.58 -11.81 8.24
CA VAL A 133 9.87 -10.42 8.61
C VAL A 133 10.78 -9.74 7.58
N ILE A 134 11.75 -10.45 7.01
CA ILE A 134 12.59 -9.93 5.92
C ILE A 134 11.73 -9.59 4.70
N LYS A 135 10.80 -10.47 4.34
CA LYS A 135 9.86 -10.24 3.23
C LYS A 135 8.95 -9.04 3.51
N LEU A 136 8.44 -8.96 4.74
CA LEU A 136 7.59 -7.85 5.19
C LEU A 136 8.32 -6.50 5.07
N GLU A 137 9.58 -6.44 5.45
CA GLU A 137 10.40 -5.22 5.31
C GLU A 137 10.50 -4.78 3.84
N LYS A 138 10.72 -5.72 2.92
CA LYS A 138 10.77 -5.42 1.49
C LYS A 138 9.43 -4.88 0.98
N VAL A 139 8.33 -5.50 1.36
CA VAL A 139 6.99 -5.05 0.97
C VAL A 139 6.69 -3.65 1.52
N LEU A 140 7.00 -3.41 2.78
CA LEU A 140 6.80 -2.09 3.40
C LEU A 140 7.66 -1.01 2.72
N THR A 141 8.94 -1.29 2.50
CA THR A 141 9.87 -0.36 1.86
C THR A 141 9.39 0.01 0.46
N GLU A 142 8.95 -0.96 -0.33
CA GLU A 142 8.40 -0.70 -1.68
C GLU A 142 7.08 0.07 -1.62
N THR A 143 6.20 -0.26 -0.67
CA THR A 143 4.92 0.44 -0.50
C THR A 143 5.13 1.90 -0.12
N LEU A 144 6.06 2.18 0.79
CA LEU A 144 6.42 3.55 1.17
C LEU A 144 7.03 4.33 0.01
N LYS A 145 7.90 3.69 -0.77
CA LYS A 145 8.51 4.29 -1.97
C LYS A 145 7.46 4.67 -3.01
N LEU A 146 6.58 3.75 -3.38
CA LEU A 146 5.52 4.00 -4.35
C LEU A 146 4.56 5.08 -3.89
N SER A 147 4.20 5.07 -2.60
CA SER A 147 3.34 6.09 -2.01
C SER A 147 3.97 7.48 -2.08
N ARG A 148 5.26 7.59 -1.76
CA ARG A 148 6.01 8.84 -1.89
C ARG A 148 6.06 9.33 -3.33
N LEU A 149 6.38 8.45 -4.28
CA LEU A 149 6.41 8.79 -5.70
C LEU A 149 5.04 9.25 -6.19
N GLY A 150 3.97 8.60 -5.73
CA GLY A 150 2.61 8.98 -6.09
C GLY A 150 2.20 10.36 -5.53
N LEU A 151 2.53 10.65 -4.29
CA LEU A 151 2.28 11.97 -3.70
C LEU A 151 3.09 13.07 -4.36
N GLU A 152 4.36 12.82 -4.67
CA GLU A 152 5.22 13.76 -5.39
C GLU A 152 4.70 14.03 -6.80
N SER A 153 4.32 12.97 -7.52
CA SER A 153 3.75 13.08 -8.87
C SER A 153 2.45 13.87 -8.87
N ASP A 154 1.57 13.62 -7.91
CA ASP A 154 0.33 14.38 -7.72
C ASP A 154 0.62 15.86 -7.44
N SER A 155 1.51 16.16 -6.52
CA SER A 155 1.87 17.54 -6.19
C SER A 155 2.40 18.31 -7.40
N ALA A 156 3.14 17.64 -8.28
CA ALA A 156 3.70 18.26 -9.47
C ALA A 156 2.66 18.48 -10.59
N SER A 157 1.63 17.65 -10.66
CA SER A 157 0.73 17.61 -11.82
C SER A 157 -0.72 18.00 -11.53
N TRP A 158 -1.14 18.07 -10.29
CA TRP A 158 -2.56 18.29 -9.97
C TRP A 158 -3.12 19.60 -10.52
N ALA A 159 -2.36 20.69 -10.47
CA ALA A 159 -2.83 21.98 -11.01
C ALA A 159 -3.20 21.88 -12.49
N ASP A 160 -2.41 21.18 -13.28
CA ASP A 160 -2.67 20.96 -14.71
C ASP A 160 -3.87 20.02 -14.93
N ILE A 161 -4.00 18.98 -14.11
CA ILE A 161 -5.13 18.05 -14.14
C ILE A 161 -6.44 18.79 -13.83
N ASP A 162 -6.44 19.59 -12.76
CA ASP A 162 -7.59 20.36 -12.34
C ASP A 162 -8.01 21.39 -13.41
N SER A 163 -7.03 22.08 -14.02
CA SER A 163 -7.27 22.99 -15.13
C SER A 163 -7.86 22.27 -16.36
N LEU A 164 -7.37 21.10 -16.68
CA LEU A 164 -7.91 20.28 -17.77
C LEU A 164 -9.38 19.91 -17.51
N LEU A 165 -9.69 19.46 -16.31
CA LEU A 165 -11.06 19.13 -15.91
C LEU A 165 -11.99 20.34 -16.03
N LEU A 166 -11.56 21.50 -15.56
CA LEU A 166 -12.35 22.74 -15.66
C LEU A 166 -12.66 23.11 -17.12
N VAL A 167 -11.67 23.02 -17.99
CA VAL A 167 -11.86 23.30 -19.43
C VAL A 167 -12.84 22.31 -20.07
N LYS A 168 -12.70 21.03 -19.78
CA LYS A 168 -13.57 19.99 -20.39
C LYS A 168 -14.99 20.07 -19.84
N ARG A 169 -15.17 20.34 -18.55
CA ARG A 169 -16.49 20.61 -17.95
C ARG A 169 -17.16 21.84 -18.57
N GLY A 170 -16.38 22.88 -18.85
CA GLY A 170 -16.87 24.07 -19.55
C GLY A 170 -17.36 23.74 -20.95
N GLN A 171 -16.63 22.96 -21.73
CA GLN A 171 -17.06 22.50 -23.07
C GLN A 171 -18.33 21.66 -23.00
N TRP A 172 -18.44 20.76 -22.03
CA TRP A 172 -19.65 19.98 -21.83
C TRP A 172 -20.85 20.86 -21.48
N ALA A 173 -20.69 21.79 -20.54
CA ALA A 173 -21.75 22.72 -20.15
C ALA A 173 -22.21 23.58 -21.30
N GLN A 174 -21.30 24.07 -22.15
CA GLN A 174 -21.65 24.84 -23.35
C GLN A 174 -22.41 23.99 -24.35
N GLY A 175 -22.05 22.73 -24.54
CA GLY A 175 -22.78 21.78 -25.38
C GLY A 175 -24.21 21.55 -24.91
N VAL A 176 -24.44 21.41 -23.62
CA VAL A 176 -25.78 21.29 -23.00
C VAL A 176 -26.60 22.56 -23.22
N ALA A 177 -26.01 23.75 -23.03
CA ALA A 177 -26.66 25.02 -23.27
C ALA A 177 -27.08 25.19 -24.73
N ASN A 178 -26.22 24.80 -25.69
CA ASN A 178 -26.52 24.87 -27.13
C ASN A 178 -27.71 23.96 -27.51
N VAL A 179 -27.78 22.75 -26.94
CA VAL A 179 -28.93 21.86 -27.16
C VAL A 179 -30.21 22.48 -26.62
N GLY A 180 -30.17 23.14 -25.44
CA GLY A 180 -31.30 23.85 -24.85
C GLY A 180 -31.80 24.99 -25.71
N GLU A 181 -30.92 25.71 -26.42
CA GLU A 181 -31.29 26.80 -27.34
C GLU A 181 -31.93 26.30 -28.63
N GLU A 182 -31.62 25.08 -29.08
CA GLU A 182 -32.22 24.47 -30.27
C GLU A 182 -33.63 23.92 -30.05
N LEU A 183 -34.02 23.74 -28.80
CA LEU A 183 -35.36 23.28 -28.42
C LEU A 183 -36.35 24.44 -28.26
#